data_9a2bf6d0a9af294ecedc5bb05dd84d72
#
_entry.id   9a2bf6d0a9af294ecedc5bb05dd84d72
#
_cell.length_a   1.000
_cell.length_b   1.000
_cell.length_c   1.000
_cell.angle_alpha   90.00
_cell.angle_beta   90.00
_cell.angle_gamma   90.00
#
_symmetry.space_group_name_H-M   'P 1'
#
loop_
_entity.id
_entity.type
_entity.pdbx_description
1 polymer ?
#
loop_
_entity_poly.entity_id
_entity_poly.type
_entity_poly.pdbx_seq_one_letter_code
_entity_poly.pdbx_strand_id
1 'polypeptide(L)'
;LHRMASDRNILLVLVIAPLVYSLVFGLTYVRAKVNDLPVVVVDQSHTVASRSIIRALDAHEALAVSEVISDEGPVRDMLVREQCWAVVVIPREFESDLKRGKQSAVPVFVNTSNIIIGNYAWKGVQTVLGTTGAMVSMDRMMRKGLSAGAVRASYAPVELQTRVLFNPASNYAYFVVPLLIILLVHQ
;
A
#
# COMPACT_ATOMS: atom_id res chain seq x y z
N LEU A 1 46.11 15.07 -4.86
CA LEU A 1 45.62 13.76 -5.33
C LEU A 1 46.73 12.70 -5.29
N HIS A 2 47.95 12.98 -5.77
CA HIS A 2 49.04 11.97 -5.81
C HIS A 2 49.53 11.55 -4.43
N ARG A 3 49.54 12.44 -3.41
CA ARG A 3 49.91 12.12 -2.00
C ARG A 3 48.83 11.31 -1.27
N MET A 4 47.56 11.49 -1.60
CA MET A 4 46.45 10.73 -1.02
C MET A 4 46.40 9.28 -1.53
N ALA A 5 46.80 9.04 -2.77
CA ALA A 5 46.86 7.69 -3.35
C ALA A 5 48.09 6.89 -2.84
N SER A 6 49.05 7.54 -2.20
CA SER A 6 50.26 6.89 -1.67
C SER A 6 50.15 6.49 -0.18
N ASP A 7 49.13 6.99 0.52
CA ASP A 7 48.87 6.64 1.92
C ASP A 7 47.85 5.47 1.99
N ARG A 8 48.39 4.30 2.32
CA ARG A 8 47.62 3.04 2.42
C ARG A 8 46.44 3.16 3.37
N ASN A 9 46.55 3.96 4.43
CA ASN A 9 45.47 4.12 5.41
C ASN A 9 44.35 4.97 4.84
N ILE A 10 44.67 6.03 4.09
CA ILE A 10 43.66 6.89 3.42
C ILE A 10 42.93 6.09 2.34
N LEU A 11 43.64 5.29 1.55
CA LEU A 11 43.07 4.44 0.51
C LEU A 11 42.18 3.36 1.10
N LEU A 12 42.57 2.79 2.24
CA LEU A 12 41.79 1.78 2.96
C LEU A 12 40.47 2.37 3.48
N VAL A 13 40.50 3.55 4.09
CA VAL A 13 39.32 4.24 4.57
C VAL A 13 38.40 4.65 3.39
N LEU A 14 38.96 5.16 2.32
CA LEU A 14 38.22 5.61 1.15
C LEU A 14 37.45 4.46 0.45
N VAL A 15 37.99 3.24 0.50
CA VAL A 15 37.34 2.05 -0.10
C VAL A 15 36.45 1.31 0.91
N ILE A 16 36.93 1.13 2.13
CA ILE A 16 36.19 0.35 3.12
C ILE A 16 34.98 1.10 3.68
N ALA A 17 35.08 2.41 3.91
CA ALA A 17 33.97 3.16 4.46
C ALA A 17 32.71 3.09 3.57
N PRO A 18 32.78 3.35 2.24
CA PRO A 18 31.63 3.18 1.36
C PRO A 18 31.06 1.75 1.35
N LEU A 19 31.93 0.74 1.36
CA LEU A 19 31.49 -0.65 1.39
C LEU A 19 30.76 -1.00 2.69
N VAL A 20 31.30 -0.59 3.84
CA VAL A 20 30.65 -0.80 5.14
C VAL A 20 29.33 -0.05 5.22
N TYR A 21 29.29 1.21 4.80
CA TYR A 21 28.05 1.97 4.77
C TYR A 21 27.01 1.34 3.82
N SER A 22 27.41 0.94 2.61
CA SER A 22 26.53 0.26 1.67
C SER A 22 26.00 -1.06 2.22
N LEU A 23 26.83 -1.82 2.92
CA LEU A 23 26.44 -3.07 3.57
C LEU A 23 25.45 -2.82 4.70
N VAL A 24 25.76 -1.89 5.63
CA VAL A 24 24.91 -1.58 6.78
C VAL A 24 23.56 -1.04 6.35
N PHE A 25 23.56 -0.03 5.48
CA PHE A 25 22.32 0.55 4.98
C PHE A 25 21.57 -0.41 4.06
N GLY A 26 22.28 -1.14 3.18
CA GLY A 26 21.69 -2.18 2.34
C GLY A 26 20.95 -3.24 3.16
N LEU A 27 21.60 -3.79 4.19
CA LEU A 27 20.96 -4.78 5.07
C LEU A 27 19.79 -4.21 5.88
N THR A 28 19.88 -2.97 6.33
CA THR A 28 18.80 -2.29 7.06
C THR A 28 17.57 -2.09 6.17
N TYR A 29 17.77 -1.71 4.91
CA TYR A 29 16.66 -1.39 4.00
C TYR A 29 16.16 -2.56 3.15
N VAL A 30 16.91 -3.67 3.04
CA VAL A 30 16.45 -4.88 2.33
C VAL A 30 15.13 -5.42 2.91
N ARG A 31 14.92 -5.27 4.22
CA ARG A 31 13.69 -5.70 4.91
C ARG A 31 12.67 -4.58 5.14
N ALA A 32 12.90 -3.39 4.64
CA ALA A 32 12.00 -2.24 4.81
C ALA A 32 10.75 -2.35 3.91
N LYS A 33 10.14 -3.55 3.85
CA LYS A 33 8.78 -3.71 3.35
C LYS A 33 7.84 -3.32 4.48
N VAL A 34 7.03 -2.30 4.25
CA VAL A 34 6.00 -1.91 5.20
C VAL A 34 4.85 -2.91 5.02
N ASN A 35 4.80 -3.91 5.89
CA ASN A 35 3.76 -4.95 5.93
C ASN A 35 2.92 -4.75 7.19
N ASP A 36 1.75 -5.37 7.21
CA ASP A 36 0.87 -5.47 8.39
C ASP A 36 0.51 -4.10 9.00
N LEU A 37 0.24 -3.10 8.13
CA LEU A 37 -0.23 -1.80 8.61
C LEU A 37 -1.60 -1.94 9.29
N PRO A 38 -1.74 -1.53 10.56
CA PRO A 38 -3.00 -1.64 11.27
C PRO A 38 -4.07 -0.76 10.61
N VAL A 39 -5.17 -1.41 10.23
CA VAL A 39 -6.36 -0.79 9.66
C VAL A 39 -7.57 -1.16 10.51
N VAL A 40 -8.39 -0.19 10.83
CA VAL A 40 -9.66 -0.39 11.51
C VAL A 40 -10.79 -0.38 10.49
N VAL A 41 -11.75 -1.27 10.64
CA VAL A 41 -12.95 -1.29 9.81
C VAL A 41 -14.18 -0.97 10.66
N VAL A 42 -14.91 0.05 10.26
CA VAL A 42 -16.24 0.35 10.82
C VAL A 42 -17.27 -0.35 9.96
N ASP A 43 -17.77 -1.50 10.42
CA ASP A 43 -18.81 -2.24 9.69
C ASP A 43 -20.19 -1.91 10.26
N GLN A 44 -20.90 -1.01 9.58
CA GLN A 44 -22.29 -0.67 9.90
C GLN A 44 -23.29 -1.57 9.14
N SER A 45 -22.82 -2.29 8.12
CA SER A 45 -23.66 -3.12 7.26
C SER A 45 -23.91 -4.50 7.86
N HIS A 46 -22.95 -5.10 8.53
CA HIS A 46 -22.98 -6.45 9.13
C HIS A 46 -23.41 -7.56 8.16
N THR A 47 -23.11 -7.43 6.87
CA THR A 47 -23.57 -8.31 5.81
C THR A 47 -22.49 -9.30 5.35
N VAL A 48 -22.87 -10.19 4.43
CA VAL A 48 -21.89 -11.08 3.79
C VAL A 48 -20.94 -10.29 2.91
N ALA A 49 -21.42 -9.23 2.26
CA ALA A 49 -20.63 -8.37 1.40
C ALA A 49 -19.58 -7.58 2.21
N SER A 50 -19.95 -7.01 3.37
CA SER A 50 -19.01 -6.29 4.23
C SER A 50 -17.92 -7.22 4.76
N ARG A 51 -18.28 -8.41 5.22
CA ARG A 51 -17.31 -9.41 5.67
C ARG A 51 -16.35 -9.86 4.58
N SER A 52 -16.78 -9.85 3.31
CA SER A 52 -15.87 -10.15 2.19
C SER A 52 -14.83 -9.06 1.99
N ILE A 53 -15.19 -7.78 2.14
CA ILE A 53 -14.24 -6.66 2.10
C ILE A 53 -13.28 -6.75 3.27
N ILE A 54 -13.76 -7.00 4.49
CA ILE A 54 -12.91 -7.12 5.69
C ILE A 54 -11.85 -8.19 5.47
N ARG A 55 -12.26 -9.38 5.01
CA ARG A 55 -11.32 -10.48 4.70
C ARG A 55 -10.34 -10.13 3.58
N ALA A 56 -10.78 -9.40 2.57
CA ALA A 56 -9.90 -8.97 1.48
C ALA A 56 -8.88 -7.92 1.95
N LEU A 57 -9.26 -7.03 2.87
CA LEU A 57 -8.34 -6.07 3.51
C LEU A 57 -7.29 -6.80 4.36
N ASP A 58 -7.73 -7.76 5.16
CA ASP A 58 -6.86 -8.55 6.05
C ASP A 58 -5.92 -9.49 5.27
N ALA A 59 -6.35 -9.97 4.11
CA ALA A 59 -5.54 -10.81 3.23
C ALA A 59 -4.51 -10.02 2.39
N HIS A 60 -4.53 -8.70 2.45
CA HIS A 60 -3.61 -7.87 1.66
C HIS A 60 -2.27 -7.73 2.37
N GLU A 61 -1.15 -8.06 1.70
CA GLU A 61 0.20 -8.14 2.30
C GLU A 61 0.66 -6.87 3.05
N ALA A 62 0.15 -5.70 2.69
CA ALA A 62 0.54 -4.43 3.31
C ALA A 62 -0.38 -4.02 4.48
N LEU A 63 -1.51 -4.69 4.69
CA LEU A 63 -2.54 -4.30 5.64
C LEU A 63 -2.77 -5.41 6.66
N ALA A 64 -3.15 -5.04 7.88
CA ALA A 64 -3.66 -5.96 8.88
C ALA A 64 -4.91 -5.34 9.52
N VAL A 65 -6.04 -6.03 9.48
CA VAL A 65 -7.26 -5.55 10.15
C VAL A 65 -7.09 -5.76 11.65
N SER A 66 -6.79 -4.68 12.37
CA SER A 66 -6.54 -4.70 13.81
C SER A 66 -7.84 -4.79 14.62
N GLU A 67 -8.89 -4.14 14.15
CA GLU A 67 -10.17 -4.10 14.84
C GLU A 67 -11.32 -3.88 13.86
N VAL A 68 -12.48 -4.48 14.20
CA VAL A 68 -13.75 -4.24 13.48
C VAL A 68 -14.75 -3.69 14.50
N ILE A 69 -15.18 -2.47 14.27
CA ILE A 69 -16.11 -1.75 15.15
C ILE A 69 -17.40 -1.41 14.40
N SER A 70 -18.47 -1.10 15.13
CA SER A 70 -19.77 -0.77 14.51
C SER A 70 -20.09 0.73 14.55
N ASP A 71 -19.33 1.51 15.31
CA ASP A 71 -19.56 2.93 15.53
C ASP A 71 -18.35 3.75 15.07
N GLU A 72 -18.62 4.94 14.49
CA GLU A 72 -17.60 5.88 14.04
C GLU A 72 -17.04 6.76 15.16
N GLY A 73 -17.69 6.81 16.34
CA GLY A 73 -17.30 7.69 17.44
C GLY A 73 -15.79 7.66 17.77
N PRO A 74 -15.19 6.50 17.97
CA PRO A 74 -13.78 6.38 18.34
C PRO A 74 -12.78 6.61 17.21
N VAL A 75 -13.21 6.64 15.94
CA VAL A 75 -12.35 6.69 14.75
C VAL A 75 -11.33 7.83 14.80
N ARG A 76 -11.77 9.04 15.15
CA ARG A 76 -10.90 10.20 15.21
C ARG A 76 -9.79 10.04 16.24
N ASP A 77 -10.13 9.54 17.41
CA ASP A 77 -9.17 9.35 18.50
C ASP A 77 -8.17 8.25 18.19
N MET A 78 -8.62 7.17 17.53
CA MET A 78 -7.74 6.08 17.08
C MET A 78 -6.71 6.57 16.05
N LEU A 79 -7.12 7.40 15.10
CA LEU A 79 -6.21 7.99 14.12
C LEU A 79 -5.23 8.98 14.76
N VAL A 80 -5.69 9.84 15.67
CA VAL A 80 -4.84 10.83 16.35
C VAL A 80 -3.82 10.16 17.26
N ARG A 81 -4.19 9.04 17.90
CA ARG A 81 -3.30 8.26 18.76
C ARG A 81 -2.39 7.29 17.98
N GLU A 82 -2.43 7.33 16.66
CA GLU A 82 -1.64 6.46 15.79
C GLU A 82 -1.87 4.96 16.02
N GLN A 83 -3.06 4.59 16.50
CA GLN A 83 -3.45 3.19 16.71
C GLN A 83 -3.74 2.47 15.40
N CYS A 84 -4.07 3.22 14.35
CA CYS A 84 -4.25 2.72 13.00
C CYS A 84 -3.79 3.75 11.94
N TRP A 85 -3.47 3.25 10.75
CA TRP A 85 -3.06 4.09 9.62
C TRP A 85 -4.18 4.38 8.64
N ALA A 86 -5.20 3.54 8.63
CA ALA A 86 -6.41 3.81 7.87
C ALA A 86 -7.65 3.29 8.60
N VAL A 87 -8.77 3.94 8.37
CA VAL A 87 -10.09 3.48 8.80
C VAL A 87 -11.00 3.41 7.59
N VAL A 88 -11.60 2.26 7.37
CA VAL A 88 -12.53 1.99 6.28
C VAL A 88 -13.93 1.90 6.85
N VAL A 89 -14.85 2.75 6.41
CA VAL A 89 -16.24 2.76 6.87
C VAL A 89 -17.14 2.11 5.83
N ILE A 90 -17.78 1.00 6.20
CA ILE A 90 -18.75 0.30 5.35
C ILE A 90 -20.15 0.71 5.79
N PRO A 91 -20.89 1.50 4.97
CA PRO A 91 -22.17 2.05 5.38
C PRO A 91 -23.27 0.97 5.47
N ARG A 92 -24.33 1.26 6.18
CA ARG A 92 -25.46 0.33 6.39
C ARG A 92 -26.11 -0.14 5.08
N GLU A 93 -26.23 0.76 4.12
CA GLU A 93 -26.87 0.51 2.83
C GLU A 93 -25.98 -0.22 1.83
N PHE A 94 -24.73 -0.52 2.18
CA PHE A 94 -23.69 -1.05 1.29
C PHE A 94 -24.19 -2.24 0.45
N GLU A 95 -24.66 -3.30 1.09
CA GLU A 95 -25.13 -4.49 0.36
C GLU A 95 -26.43 -4.22 -0.43
N SER A 96 -27.33 -3.41 0.12
CA SER A 96 -28.59 -3.06 -0.56
C SER A 96 -28.35 -2.26 -1.84
N ASP A 97 -27.40 -1.33 -1.80
CA ASP A 97 -26.99 -0.54 -2.96
C ASP A 97 -26.30 -1.41 -4.01
N LEU A 98 -25.41 -2.30 -3.58
CA LEU A 98 -24.81 -3.27 -4.49
C LEU A 98 -25.87 -4.13 -5.20
N LYS A 99 -26.88 -4.65 -4.47
CA LYS A 99 -27.96 -5.46 -5.06
C LYS A 99 -28.82 -4.66 -6.01
N ARG A 100 -29.11 -3.39 -5.72
CA ARG A 100 -29.89 -2.48 -6.58
C ARG A 100 -29.11 -1.93 -7.77
N GLY A 101 -27.82 -2.16 -7.84
CA GLY A 101 -27.00 -1.65 -8.91
C GLY A 101 -26.53 -0.21 -8.73
N LYS A 102 -26.71 0.35 -7.59
CA LYS A 102 -26.22 1.68 -7.24
C LYS A 102 -24.74 1.64 -6.86
N GLN A 103 -24.06 2.78 -6.99
CA GLN A 103 -22.73 2.97 -6.40
C GLN A 103 -22.91 3.17 -4.89
N SER A 104 -22.14 2.42 -4.11
CA SER A 104 -22.04 2.65 -2.68
C SER A 104 -20.70 3.33 -2.41
N ALA A 105 -20.74 4.45 -1.70
CA ALA A 105 -19.53 5.13 -1.27
C ALA A 105 -19.00 4.44 0.01
N VAL A 106 -17.72 4.12 0.02
CA VAL A 106 -17.00 3.58 1.19
C VAL A 106 -15.99 4.66 1.64
N PRO A 107 -16.31 5.47 2.66
CA PRO A 107 -15.38 6.46 3.19
C PRO A 107 -14.12 5.79 3.75
N VAL A 108 -12.97 6.40 3.48
CA VAL A 108 -11.68 5.96 3.99
C VAL A 108 -10.98 7.15 4.62
N PHE A 109 -10.63 7.03 5.89
CA PHE A 109 -9.81 8.01 6.60
C PHE A 109 -8.40 7.49 6.72
N VAL A 110 -7.41 8.32 6.43
CA VAL A 110 -5.99 7.92 6.44
C VAL A 110 -5.22 8.85 7.37
N ASN A 111 -4.41 8.27 8.23
CA ASN A 111 -3.47 9.01 9.04
C ASN A 111 -2.27 9.42 8.18
N THR A 112 -2.06 10.73 8.07
CA THR A 112 -0.97 11.32 7.28
C THR A 112 0.15 11.92 8.14
N SER A 113 0.20 11.61 9.44
CA SER A 113 1.29 12.04 10.32
C SER A 113 2.65 11.55 9.79
N ASN A 114 2.66 10.35 9.21
CA ASN A 114 3.76 9.87 8.37
C ASN A 114 3.25 9.65 6.94
N ILE A 115 3.60 10.55 6.04
CA ILE A 115 3.10 10.57 4.66
C ILE A 115 3.46 9.29 3.88
N ILE A 116 4.61 8.67 4.18
CA ILE A 116 5.04 7.45 3.51
C ILE A 116 4.14 6.30 3.92
N ILE A 117 3.96 6.08 5.22
CA ILE A 117 3.12 4.99 5.76
C ILE A 117 1.67 5.20 5.38
N GLY A 118 1.16 6.44 5.51
CA GLY A 118 -0.20 6.77 5.09
C GLY A 118 -0.47 6.47 3.62
N ASN A 119 0.50 6.77 2.72
CA ASN A 119 0.39 6.42 1.30
C ASN A 119 0.38 4.91 1.05
N TYR A 120 1.16 4.12 1.80
CA TYR A 120 1.12 2.66 1.70
C TYR A 120 -0.24 2.11 2.15
N ALA A 121 -0.75 2.57 3.28
CA ALA A 121 -2.07 2.18 3.77
C ALA A 121 -3.16 2.55 2.77
N TRP A 122 -3.15 3.79 2.25
CA TRP A 122 -4.08 4.24 1.22
C TRP A 122 -4.06 3.36 -0.03
N LYS A 123 -2.87 3.10 -0.60
CA LYS A 123 -2.72 2.26 -1.78
C LYS A 123 -3.24 0.84 -1.56
N GLY A 124 -2.97 0.25 -0.40
CA GLY A 124 -3.48 -1.07 -0.04
C GLY A 124 -5.00 -1.09 -0.01
N VAL A 125 -5.61 -0.17 0.72
CA VAL A 125 -7.08 -0.04 0.81
C VAL A 125 -7.69 0.21 -0.57
N GLN A 126 -7.13 1.13 -1.35
CA GLN A 126 -7.61 1.45 -2.71
C GLN A 126 -7.55 0.22 -3.63
N THR A 127 -6.48 -0.57 -3.56
CA THR A 127 -6.33 -1.79 -4.36
C THR A 127 -7.42 -2.80 -4.02
N VAL A 128 -7.67 -3.03 -2.73
CA VAL A 128 -8.69 -3.99 -2.28
C VAL A 128 -10.09 -3.53 -2.66
N LEU A 129 -10.44 -2.26 -2.38
CA LEU A 129 -11.77 -1.73 -2.71
C LEU A 129 -12.00 -1.70 -4.22
N GLY A 130 -11.00 -1.30 -5.00
CA GLY A 130 -11.05 -1.28 -6.46
C GLY A 130 -11.25 -2.68 -7.06
N THR A 131 -10.49 -3.67 -6.59
CA THR A 131 -10.61 -5.07 -7.03
C THR A 131 -11.96 -5.65 -6.67
N THR A 132 -12.43 -5.42 -5.43
CA THR A 132 -13.75 -5.89 -4.98
C THR A 132 -14.87 -5.25 -5.77
N GLY A 133 -14.80 -3.94 -6.01
CA GLY A 133 -15.76 -3.21 -6.83
C GLY A 133 -15.82 -3.73 -8.28
N ALA A 134 -14.65 -4.02 -8.87
CA ALA A 134 -14.57 -4.61 -10.20
C ALA A 134 -15.21 -6.01 -10.24
N MET A 135 -14.95 -6.87 -9.26
CA MET A 135 -15.55 -8.21 -9.17
C MET A 135 -17.06 -8.17 -9.07
N VAL A 136 -17.62 -7.31 -8.21
CA VAL A 136 -19.07 -7.13 -8.06
C VAL A 136 -19.71 -6.65 -9.36
N SER A 137 -19.06 -5.73 -10.04
CA SER A 137 -19.55 -5.19 -11.30
C SER A 137 -19.48 -6.23 -12.43
N MET A 138 -18.43 -7.04 -12.48
CA MET A 138 -18.31 -8.15 -13.42
C MET A 138 -19.40 -9.21 -13.20
N ASP A 139 -19.62 -9.64 -11.95
CA ASP A 139 -20.68 -10.62 -11.63
C ASP A 139 -22.05 -10.11 -12.06
N ARG A 140 -22.33 -8.82 -11.85
CA ARG A 140 -23.58 -8.20 -12.28
C ARG A 140 -23.76 -8.21 -13.81
N MET A 141 -22.70 -7.89 -14.56
CA MET A 141 -22.76 -7.90 -16.03
C MET A 141 -22.95 -9.32 -16.56
N MET A 142 -22.29 -10.31 -15.97
CA MET A 142 -22.50 -11.71 -16.33
C MET A 142 -23.95 -12.16 -16.05
N ARG A 143 -24.53 -11.78 -14.92
CA ARG A 143 -25.96 -12.05 -14.62
C ARG A 143 -26.92 -11.39 -15.60
N LYS A 144 -26.52 -10.28 -16.25
CA LYS A 144 -27.30 -9.65 -17.34
C LYS A 144 -27.08 -10.32 -18.70
N GLY A 145 -26.39 -11.45 -18.77
CA GLY A 145 -26.18 -12.23 -19.99
C GLY A 145 -25.01 -11.78 -20.86
N LEU A 146 -24.17 -10.87 -20.37
CA LEU A 146 -22.94 -10.49 -21.08
C LEU A 146 -21.89 -11.59 -20.94
N SER A 147 -21.20 -11.92 -22.03
CA SER A 147 -20.12 -12.89 -21.99
C SER A 147 -18.93 -12.37 -21.16
N ALA A 148 -18.19 -13.27 -20.53
CA ALA A 148 -17.01 -12.93 -19.73
C ALA A 148 -15.98 -12.12 -20.53
N GLY A 149 -15.84 -12.37 -21.84
CA GLY A 149 -14.98 -11.60 -22.73
C GLY A 149 -15.44 -10.16 -22.93
N ALA A 150 -16.75 -9.95 -23.16
CA ALA A 150 -17.34 -8.63 -23.31
C ALA A 150 -17.24 -7.81 -22.01
N VAL A 151 -17.43 -8.46 -20.86
CA VAL A 151 -17.28 -7.84 -19.54
C VAL A 151 -15.83 -7.39 -19.29
N ARG A 152 -14.83 -8.26 -19.58
CA ARG A 152 -13.42 -7.88 -19.47
C ARG A 152 -13.04 -6.72 -20.37
N ALA A 153 -13.49 -6.73 -21.64
CA ALA A 153 -13.23 -5.65 -22.58
C ALA A 153 -13.83 -4.31 -22.13
N SER A 154 -14.99 -4.34 -21.44
CA SER A 154 -15.64 -3.14 -20.92
C SER A 154 -14.95 -2.56 -19.67
N TYR A 155 -14.35 -3.42 -18.84
CA TYR A 155 -13.67 -3.00 -17.60
C TYR A 155 -12.20 -2.64 -17.80
N ALA A 156 -11.53 -3.25 -18.75
CA ALA A 156 -10.14 -2.97 -19.08
C ALA A 156 -10.00 -2.73 -20.61
N PRO A 157 -10.64 -1.65 -21.14
CA PRO A 157 -10.53 -1.31 -22.56
C PRO A 157 -9.10 -0.95 -22.98
N VAL A 158 -8.27 -0.63 -21.99
CA VAL A 158 -6.83 -0.37 -22.16
C VAL A 158 -6.08 -1.18 -21.11
N GLU A 159 -5.29 -2.14 -21.54
CA GLU A 159 -4.36 -2.85 -20.67
C GLU A 159 -3.20 -1.91 -20.33
N LEU A 160 -3.21 -1.39 -19.11
CA LEU A 160 -2.13 -0.56 -18.61
C LEU A 160 -0.93 -1.46 -18.30
N GLN A 161 -0.03 -1.63 -19.27
CA GLN A 161 1.27 -2.27 -19.02
C GLN A 161 2.20 -1.26 -18.34
N THR A 162 2.11 -1.15 -17.04
CA THR A 162 3.04 -0.34 -16.27
C THR A 162 4.37 -1.09 -16.14
N ARG A 163 5.36 -0.69 -16.93
CA ARG A 163 6.75 -1.09 -16.73
C ARG A 163 7.42 -0.10 -15.78
N VAL A 164 7.57 -0.50 -14.54
CA VAL A 164 8.42 0.24 -13.59
C VAL A 164 9.87 -0.07 -13.97
N LEU A 165 10.53 0.87 -14.69
CA LEU A 165 11.90 0.69 -15.19
C LEU A 165 12.94 0.83 -14.08
N PHE A 166 12.63 1.64 -13.06
CA PHE A 166 13.50 1.91 -11.93
C PHE A 166 12.74 1.61 -10.65
N ASN A 167 13.29 0.79 -9.77
CA ASN A 167 12.69 0.41 -8.49
C ASN A 167 11.30 -0.28 -8.59
N PRO A 168 11.19 -1.44 -9.28
CA PRO A 168 9.92 -2.16 -9.44
C PRO A 168 9.32 -2.63 -8.10
N ALA A 169 10.14 -2.80 -7.08
CA ALA A 169 9.70 -3.18 -5.73
C ALA A 169 9.26 -1.98 -4.88
N SER A 170 9.29 -0.74 -5.41
CA SER A 170 9.05 0.51 -4.66
C SER A 170 9.86 0.57 -3.35
N ASN A 171 11.04 -0.03 -3.34
CA ASN A 171 11.90 -0.13 -2.18
C ASN A 171 12.80 1.12 -2.11
N TYR A 172 12.73 1.80 -0.97
CA TYR A 172 13.48 3.03 -0.71
C TYR A 172 15.01 2.83 -0.80
N ALA A 173 15.49 1.60 -0.56
CA ALA A 173 16.91 1.25 -0.66
C ALA A 173 17.49 1.51 -2.06
N TYR A 174 16.73 1.29 -3.13
CA TYR A 174 17.18 1.55 -4.51
C TYR A 174 17.45 3.03 -4.79
N PHE A 175 16.89 3.91 -3.97
CA PHE A 175 17.12 5.35 -4.08
C PHE A 175 18.22 5.84 -3.12
N VAL A 176 18.16 5.39 -1.86
CA VAL A 176 19.05 5.89 -0.80
C VAL A 176 20.47 5.34 -0.94
N VAL A 177 20.65 4.07 -1.30
CA VAL A 177 21.98 3.47 -1.40
C VAL A 177 22.85 4.14 -2.48
N PRO A 178 22.38 4.37 -3.72
CA PRO A 178 23.16 5.10 -4.71
C PRO A 178 23.46 6.55 -4.29
N LEU A 179 22.47 7.23 -3.65
CA LEU A 179 22.66 8.59 -3.15
C LEU A 179 23.77 8.66 -2.11
N LEU A 180 23.79 7.72 -1.15
CA LEU A 180 24.83 7.65 -0.14
C LEU A 180 26.22 7.36 -0.74
N ILE A 181 26.28 6.47 -1.73
CA ILE A 181 27.55 6.18 -2.43
C ILE A 181 28.07 7.45 -3.12
N ILE A 182 27.22 8.17 -3.83
CA ILE A 182 27.59 9.42 -4.51
C ILE A 182 28.07 10.46 -3.50
N LEU A 183 27.37 10.60 -2.37
CA LEU A 183 27.69 11.55 -1.32
C LEU A 183 29.04 11.23 -0.66
N LEU A 184 29.36 9.95 -0.47
CA LEU A 184 30.65 9.49 0.06
C LEU A 184 31.81 9.67 -0.91
N VAL A 185 31.56 9.53 -2.21
CA VAL A 185 32.59 9.71 -3.24
C VAL A 185 32.89 11.19 -3.48
N HIS A 186 31.96 12.09 -3.15
CA HIS A 186 32.08 13.54 -3.38
C HIS A 186 32.76 14.30 -2.22
N GLN A 187 33.03 13.60 -1.06
CA GLN A 187 33.81 14.17 0.06
C GLN A 187 35.32 13.90 -0.11
#